data_210a9c050a1eb6e2ef79cdd927679616
#
_entry.id   210a9c050a1eb6e2ef79cdd927679616
#
_cell.length_a   1.000
_cell.length_b   1.000
_cell.length_c   1.000
_cell.angle_alpha   90.00
_cell.angle_beta   90.00
_cell.angle_gamma   90.00
#
_symmetry.space_group_name_H-M   'P 1'
#
loop_
_entity.id
_entity.type
_entity.pdbx_description
1 polymer ?
#
loop_
_entity_poly.entity_id
_entity_poly.type
_entity_poly.pdbx_seq_one_letter_code
_entity_poly.pdbx_strand_id
1 'polypeptide(L)'
;MSDNGTVTLRVVEGKVGEINVNIQGRLNENYIKSRLEKATTAPLNQEKLLSALQLLQIDPLVKTISAELSSGVRPDTSRLDIRIETANPWQIETISNNGRAPSVGTFRRGVEVGHRNVTGIGDSLNALYTNTDGSDMVEVSYAIPLNSSNGRIELFYRHRDNK
;
A
#
# COMPACT_ATOMS: atom_id res chain seq x y z
N MET A 1 53.31 -1.75 -38.02
CA MET A 1 53.00 -2.17 -36.61
C MET A 1 51.70 -1.49 -36.19
N SER A 2 50.63 -2.24 -36.23
CA SER A 2 49.30 -1.74 -35.81
C SER A 2 49.18 -1.95 -34.33
N ASP A 3 49.17 -0.86 -33.59
CA ASP A 3 48.93 -0.87 -32.14
C ASP A 3 47.43 -1.15 -31.92
N ASN A 4 47.12 -2.37 -31.56
CA ASN A 4 45.75 -2.78 -31.20
C ASN A 4 45.47 -2.29 -29.77
N GLY A 5 45.06 -1.02 -29.67
CA GLY A 5 44.61 -0.46 -28.40
C GLY A 5 43.35 -1.19 -27.92
N THR A 6 43.46 -1.98 -26.88
CA THR A 6 42.31 -2.60 -26.19
C THR A 6 41.68 -1.55 -25.29
N VAL A 7 40.45 -1.13 -25.62
CA VAL A 7 39.63 -0.28 -24.75
C VAL A 7 38.82 -1.19 -23.81
N THR A 8 39.20 -1.21 -22.55
CA THR A 8 38.44 -1.94 -21.53
C THR A 8 37.39 -1.00 -20.94
N LEU A 9 36.13 -1.22 -21.28
CA LEU A 9 34.97 -0.58 -20.64
C LEU A 9 34.62 -1.37 -19.38
N ARG A 10 34.90 -0.79 -18.23
CA ARG A 10 34.41 -1.33 -16.93
C ARG A 10 33.04 -0.75 -16.63
N VAL A 11 31.99 -1.52 -16.88
CA VAL A 11 30.65 -1.17 -16.45
C VAL A 11 30.53 -1.50 -14.95
N VAL A 12 30.38 -0.48 -14.13
CA VAL A 12 30.14 -0.64 -12.72
C VAL A 12 28.62 -0.61 -12.51
N GLU A 13 28.07 -1.76 -12.16
CA GLU A 13 26.65 -1.87 -11.84
C GLU A 13 26.42 -1.28 -10.45
N GLY A 14 25.74 -0.14 -10.40
CA GLY A 14 25.37 0.51 -9.14
C GLY A 14 24.38 -0.33 -8.35
N LYS A 15 24.45 -0.26 -7.02
CA LYS A 15 23.47 -0.83 -6.10
C LYS A 15 22.97 0.22 -5.12
N VAL A 16 21.75 0.08 -4.64
CA VAL A 16 21.27 0.88 -3.50
C VAL A 16 21.94 0.35 -2.25
N GLY A 17 22.81 1.15 -1.65
CA GLY A 17 23.52 0.81 -0.41
C GLY A 17 22.79 1.21 0.85
N GLU A 18 21.92 2.22 0.75
CA GLU A 18 21.18 2.77 1.86
C GLU A 18 19.81 3.27 1.39
N ILE A 19 18.75 2.97 2.18
CA ILE A 19 17.39 3.44 1.96
C ILE A 19 16.95 4.17 3.22
N ASN A 20 16.77 5.47 3.12
CA ASN A 20 16.26 6.32 4.17
C ASN A 20 14.79 6.62 3.90
N VAL A 21 13.93 6.31 4.84
CA VAL A 21 12.49 6.58 4.75
C VAL A 21 12.09 7.53 5.84
N ASN A 22 11.55 8.68 5.46
CA ASN A 22 10.98 9.66 6.36
C ASN A 22 9.45 9.67 6.17
N ILE A 23 8.69 9.33 7.19
CA ILE A 23 7.24 9.21 7.15
C ILE A 23 6.61 10.24 8.07
N GLN A 24 5.77 11.09 7.50
CA GLN A 24 4.88 11.97 8.24
C GLN A 24 3.52 11.28 8.39
N GLY A 25 3.28 10.71 9.59
CA GLY A 25 2.05 9.97 9.92
C GLY A 25 2.30 8.62 10.57
N ARG A 26 1.25 7.78 10.64
CA ARG A 26 1.26 6.49 11.35
C ARG A 26 1.47 5.32 10.39
N LEU A 27 2.58 5.26 9.70
CA LEU A 27 2.91 4.11 8.87
C LEU A 27 4.31 3.61 9.24
N ASN A 28 4.46 2.29 9.35
CA ASN A 28 5.76 1.70 9.67
C ASN A 28 6.70 1.79 8.45
N GLU A 29 7.96 2.16 8.68
CA GLU A 29 8.96 2.23 7.61
C GLU A 29 9.13 0.90 6.87
N ASN A 30 9.00 -0.23 7.57
CA ASN A 30 9.11 -1.55 6.96
C ASN A 30 8.02 -1.81 5.93
N TYR A 31 6.84 -1.17 6.05
CA TYR A 31 5.79 -1.23 5.03
C TYR A 31 6.29 -0.71 3.68
N ILE A 32 7.05 0.38 3.70
CA ILE A 32 7.63 0.98 2.49
C ILE A 32 8.88 0.23 2.03
N LYS A 33 9.81 -0.05 2.96
CA LYS A 33 11.08 -0.73 2.65
C LYS A 33 10.84 -2.09 1.98
N SER A 34 9.93 -2.91 2.52
CA SER A 34 9.64 -4.24 1.96
C SER A 34 9.06 -4.21 0.55
N ARG A 35 8.31 -3.14 0.20
CA ARG A 35 7.77 -2.97 -1.16
C ARG A 35 8.82 -2.53 -2.17
N LEU A 36 9.87 -1.86 -1.71
CA LEU A 36 10.99 -1.40 -2.55
C LEU A 36 12.13 -2.42 -2.63
N GLU A 37 12.18 -3.39 -1.72
CA GLU A 37 13.29 -4.34 -1.60
C GLU A 37 13.63 -5.04 -2.93
N LYS A 38 12.62 -5.52 -3.66
CA LYS A 38 12.83 -6.18 -4.96
C LYS A 38 13.31 -5.23 -6.05
N ALA A 39 12.98 -3.95 -5.94
CA ALA A 39 13.38 -2.93 -6.91
C ALA A 39 14.75 -2.33 -6.62
N THR A 40 15.26 -2.54 -5.41
CA THR A 40 16.57 -2.00 -4.96
C THR A 40 17.67 -3.04 -4.93
N THR A 41 17.36 -4.30 -5.31
CA THR A 41 18.38 -5.36 -5.45
C THR A 41 19.38 -5.04 -6.54
N ALA A 42 20.63 -5.52 -6.37
CA ALA A 42 21.69 -5.36 -7.37
C ALA A 42 21.50 -6.32 -8.57
N PRO A 43 21.76 -5.88 -9.81
CA PRO A 43 22.08 -4.52 -10.20
C PRO A 43 20.85 -3.60 -10.16
N LEU A 44 21.05 -2.33 -9.78
CA LEU A 44 19.97 -1.37 -9.69
C LEU A 44 19.36 -1.13 -11.09
N ASN A 45 18.07 -1.42 -11.20
CA ASN A 45 17.30 -1.12 -12.40
C ASN A 45 16.37 0.07 -12.15
N GLN A 46 16.64 1.17 -12.84
CA GLN A 46 15.87 2.42 -12.67
C GLN A 46 14.40 2.26 -13.04
N GLU A 47 14.05 1.47 -14.05
CA GLU A 47 12.67 1.24 -14.47
C GLU A 47 11.89 0.48 -13.40
N LYS A 48 12.51 -0.55 -12.78
CA LYS A 48 11.90 -1.29 -11.67
C LYS A 48 11.70 -0.41 -10.45
N LEU A 49 12.69 0.45 -10.13
CA LEU A 49 12.57 1.39 -9.02
C LEU A 49 11.43 2.39 -9.27
N LEU A 50 11.38 2.97 -10.48
CA LEU A 50 10.31 3.90 -10.85
C LEU A 50 8.94 3.24 -10.77
N SER A 51 8.79 2.02 -11.28
CA SER A 51 7.55 1.25 -11.20
C SER A 51 7.12 0.97 -9.75
N ALA A 52 8.07 0.63 -8.87
CA ALA A 52 7.79 0.41 -7.46
C ALA A 52 7.36 1.69 -6.74
N LEU A 53 7.97 2.84 -7.06
CA LEU A 53 7.57 4.15 -6.53
C LEU A 53 6.19 4.56 -7.05
N GLN A 54 5.86 4.30 -8.30
CA GLN A 54 4.53 4.54 -8.87
C GLN A 54 3.45 3.69 -8.18
N LEU A 55 3.75 2.41 -7.88
CA LEU A 55 2.84 1.56 -7.11
C LEU A 55 2.61 2.09 -5.68
N LEU A 56 3.64 2.64 -5.05
CA LEU A 56 3.49 3.30 -3.75
C LEU A 56 2.70 4.61 -3.85
N GLN A 57 2.80 5.33 -4.95
CA GLN A 57 2.05 6.59 -5.17
C GLN A 57 0.55 6.36 -5.26
N ILE A 58 0.11 5.21 -5.78
CA ILE A 58 -1.32 4.84 -5.85
C ILE A 58 -1.80 4.05 -4.63
N ASP A 59 -0.92 3.79 -3.66
CA ASP A 59 -1.28 3.13 -2.41
C ASP A 59 -2.23 4.04 -1.59
N PRO A 60 -3.40 3.53 -1.15
CA PRO A 60 -4.38 4.33 -0.42
C PRO A 60 -3.89 4.86 0.94
N LEU A 61 -2.77 4.38 1.46
CA LEU A 61 -2.15 4.88 2.68
C LEU A 61 -1.17 6.03 2.43
N VAL A 62 -0.81 6.28 1.17
CA VAL A 62 0.14 7.30 0.76
C VAL A 62 -0.62 8.48 0.14
N LYS A 63 -0.45 9.67 0.72
CA LYS A 63 -0.99 10.92 0.18
C LYS A 63 -0.03 11.53 -0.81
N THR A 64 1.24 11.65 -0.41
CA THR A 64 2.32 12.15 -1.26
C THR A 64 3.58 11.31 -1.05
N ILE A 65 4.34 11.12 -2.12
CA ILE A 65 5.65 10.48 -2.09
C ILE A 65 6.64 11.31 -2.90
N SER A 66 7.82 11.53 -2.35
CA SER A 66 8.97 12.03 -3.09
C SER A 66 10.17 11.13 -2.85
N ALA A 67 10.93 10.85 -3.89
CA ALA A 67 12.10 9.99 -3.83
C ALA A 67 13.27 10.69 -4.55
N GLU A 68 14.43 10.64 -3.92
CA GLU A 68 15.68 11.20 -4.44
C GLU A 68 16.77 10.13 -4.40
N LEU A 69 17.39 9.89 -5.54
CA LEU A 69 18.53 8.98 -5.67
C LEU A 69 19.80 9.81 -5.75
N SER A 70 20.68 9.64 -4.79
CA SER A 70 21.96 10.34 -4.69
C SER A 70 23.14 9.36 -4.63
N SER A 71 24.37 9.87 -4.80
CA SER A 71 25.58 9.07 -4.61
C SER A 71 25.69 8.60 -3.16
N GLY A 72 25.99 7.32 -2.98
CA GLY A 72 26.20 6.75 -1.65
C GLY A 72 27.58 7.06 -1.07
N VAL A 73 27.77 6.70 0.19
CA VAL A 73 29.05 6.91 0.92
C VAL A 73 30.16 6.00 0.38
N ARG A 74 29.81 4.80 -0.09
CA ARG A 74 30.77 3.86 -0.68
C ARG A 74 30.80 4.04 -2.20
N PRO A 75 31.98 3.81 -2.84
CA PRO A 75 32.05 3.73 -4.30
C PRO A 75 31.01 2.74 -4.83
N ASP A 76 30.43 3.04 -5.97
CA ASP A 76 29.46 2.18 -6.68
C ASP A 76 28.15 1.92 -5.93
N THR A 77 27.84 2.74 -4.92
CA THR A 77 26.54 2.69 -4.21
C THR A 77 25.76 3.98 -4.42
N SER A 78 24.44 3.85 -4.41
CA SER A 78 23.50 4.97 -4.37
C SER A 78 22.76 4.97 -3.04
N ARG A 79 22.34 6.16 -2.59
CA ARG A 79 21.45 6.35 -1.46
C ARG A 79 20.08 6.79 -1.98
N LEU A 80 19.04 6.13 -1.52
CA LEU A 80 17.65 6.43 -1.83
C LEU A 80 16.99 7.08 -0.62
N ASP A 81 16.70 8.36 -0.73
CA ASP A 81 15.99 9.13 0.28
C ASP A 81 14.51 9.27 -0.13
N ILE A 82 13.60 8.80 0.72
CA ILE A 82 12.16 8.79 0.45
C ILE A 82 11.46 9.57 1.55
N ARG A 83 10.56 10.47 1.12
CA ARG A 83 9.68 11.21 2.01
C ARG A 83 8.23 10.86 1.67
N ILE A 84 7.45 10.49 2.68
CA ILE A 84 6.06 10.10 2.56
C ILE A 84 5.21 10.89 3.54
N GLU A 85 4.10 11.44 3.04
CA GLU A 85 2.99 11.90 3.84
C GLU A 85 1.87 10.87 3.75
N THR A 86 1.36 10.41 4.91
CA THR A 86 0.28 9.40 4.92
C THR A 86 -1.07 10.03 4.62
N ALA A 87 -1.94 9.29 3.93
CA ALA A 87 -3.32 9.68 3.70
C ALA A 87 -4.16 9.56 4.98
N ASN A 88 -5.33 10.21 4.99
CA ASN A 88 -6.32 9.98 6.05
C ASN A 88 -6.76 8.51 6.04
N PRO A 89 -6.60 7.79 7.14
CA PRO A 89 -6.95 6.36 7.18
C PRO A 89 -8.45 6.10 7.32
N TRP A 90 -9.23 7.10 7.73
CA TRP A 90 -10.66 6.95 7.96
C TRP A 90 -11.46 6.99 6.66
N GLN A 91 -12.46 6.13 6.59
CA GLN A 91 -13.45 6.07 5.53
C GLN A 91 -14.84 6.00 6.16
N ILE A 92 -15.77 6.79 5.62
CA ILE A 92 -17.18 6.73 5.99
C ILE A 92 -17.94 6.72 4.68
N GLU A 93 -18.78 5.70 4.50
CA GLU A 93 -19.65 5.55 3.34
C GLU A 93 -21.09 5.36 3.79
N THR A 94 -22.02 6.01 3.10
CA THR A 94 -23.46 5.83 3.29
C THR A 94 -24.05 5.08 2.12
N ILE A 95 -24.88 4.10 2.40
CA ILE A 95 -25.51 3.22 1.42
C ILE A 95 -27.00 3.53 1.40
N SER A 96 -27.55 3.85 0.20
CA SER A 96 -28.98 4.02 -0.02
C SER A 96 -29.34 3.52 -1.41
N ASN A 97 -30.08 2.41 -1.47
CA ASN A 97 -30.55 1.84 -2.73
C ASN A 97 -31.81 1.00 -2.53
N ASN A 98 -32.56 0.71 -3.61
CA ASN A 98 -33.73 -0.14 -3.62
C ASN A 98 -33.55 -1.43 -4.44
N GLY A 99 -32.31 -1.92 -4.58
CA GLY A 99 -31.95 -3.06 -5.40
C GLY A 99 -32.19 -4.44 -4.76
N ARG A 100 -32.90 -4.55 -3.64
CA ARG A 100 -33.15 -5.83 -2.97
C ARG A 100 -34.50 -6.46 -3.37
N ALA A 101 -34.57 -7.78 -3.12
CA ALA A 101 -35.81 -8.52 -3.35
C ALA A 101 -36.94 -8.03 -2.44
N PRO A 102 -38.21 -7.94 -2.92
CA PRO A 102 -39.35 -7.48 -2.14
C PRO A 102 -39.58 -8.26 -0.84
N SER A 103 -39.18 -9.54 -0.79
CA SER A 103 -39.37 -10.41 0.38
C SER A 103 -38.55 -10.00 1.61
N VAL A 104 -37.51 -9.18 1.45
CA VAL A 104 -36.64 -8.68 2.55
C VAL A 104 -36.68 -7.16 2.68
N GLY A 105 -37.60 -6.50 1.94
CA GLY A 105 -37.66 -5.04 1.84
C GLY A 105 -36.76 -4.52 0.71
N THR A 106 -37.35 -3.77 -0.21
CA THR A 106 -36.66 -3.27 -1.42
C THR A 106 -35.66 -2.18 -1.11
N PHE A 107 -35.92 -1.36 -0.11
CA PHE A 107 -35.09 -0.24 0.27
C PHE A 107 -34.04 -0.65 1.30
N ARG A 108 -32.76 -0.46 0.93
CA ARG A 108 -31.60 -0.71 1.77
C ARG A 108 -30.94 0.60 2.12
N ARG A 109 -30.71 0.82 3.40
CA ARG A 109 -29.94 1.93 3.97
C ARG A 109 -28.84 1.37 4.85
N GLY A 110 -27.71 2.06 4.90
CA GLY A 110 -26.59 1.60 5.70
C GLY A 110 -25.51 2.64 5.84
N VAL A 111 -24.60 2.35 6.73
CA VAL A 111 -23.37 3.12 6.94
C VAL A 111 -22.21 2.15 7.10
N GLU A 112 -21.13 2.46 6.45
CA GLU A 112 -19.85 1.77 6.60
C GLU A 112 -18.82 2.73 7.18
N VAL A 113 -18.10 2.29 8.20
CA VAL A 113 -16.98 3.02 8.80
C VAL A 113 -15.76 2.12 8.73
N GLY A 114 -14.68 2.63 8.14
CA GLY A 114 -13.43 1.91 7.98
C GLY A 114 -12.22 2.69 8.47
N HIS A 115 -11.20 1.96 8.89
CA HIS A 115 -9.87 2.50 9.19
C HIS A 115 -8.81 1.64 8.52
N ARG A 116 -8.03 2.21 7.59
CA ARG A 116 -7.09 1.48 6.71
C ARG A 116 -5.72 1.19 7.30
N ASN A 117 -5.41 1.66 8.50
CA ASN A 117 -4.09 1.51 9.11
C ASN A 117 -4.19 1.56 10.64
N VAL A 118 -4.77 0.52 11.23
CA VAL A 118 -5.07 0.46 12.67
C VAL A 118 -3.80 0.41 13.50
N THR A 119 -2.87 -0.50 13.15
CA THR A 119 -1.63 -0.72 13.90
C THR A 119 -0.40 -0.08 13.27
N GLY A 120 -0.51 0.49 12.06
CA GLY A 120 0.62 1.10 11.36
C GLY A 120 1.27 0.23 10.30
N ILE A 121 0.81 -1.00 10.10
CA ILE A 121 1.35 -1.95 9.12
C ILE A 121 0.52 -2.07 7.83
N GLY A 122 -0.52 -1.23 7.68
CA GLY A 122 -1.45 -1.28 6.56
C GLY A 122 -2.59 -2.28 6.76
N ASP A 123 -2.88 -2.63 8.00
CA ASP A 123 -4.04 -3.42 8.40
C ASP A 123 -5.31 -2.57 8.36
N SER A 124 -6.47 -3.18 8.08
CA SER A 124 -7.73 -2.47 7.97
C SER A 124 -8.81 -3.09 8.82
N LEU A 125 -9.61 -2.23 9.45
CA LEU A 125 -10.83 -2.59 10.17
C LEU A 125 -11.99 -1.89 9.50
N ASN A 126 -13.05 -2.64 9.15
CA ASN A 126 -14.29 -2.10 8.61
C ASN A 126 -15.49 -2.59 9.44
N ALA A 127 -16.45 -1.72 9.63
CA ALA A 127 -17.73 -2.03 10.26
C ALA A 127 -18.85 -1.49 9.36
N LEU A 128 -19.74 -2.38 8.95
CA LEU A 128 -20.89 -2.10 8.10
C LEU A 128 -22.18 -2.40 8.86
N TYR A 129 -23.08 -1.44 8.93
CA TYR A 129 -24.45 -1.64 9.34
C TYR A 129 -25.38 -1.40 8.16
N THR A 130 -26.30 -2.32 7.91
CA THR A 130 -27.37 -2.15 6.93
C THR A 130 -28.71 -2.51 7.50
N ASN A 131 -29.71 -1.71 7.15
CA ASN A 131 -31.10 -1.90 7.52
C ASN A 131 -31.97 -1.97 6.27
N THR A 132 -32.93 -2.88 6.29
CA THR A 132 -34.08 -2.96 5.36
C THR A 132 -35.34 -3.12 6.16
N ASP A 133 -36.51 -3.03 5.51
CA ASP A 133 -37.79 -3.22 6.20
C ASP A 133 -37.94 -4.63 6.81
N GLY A 134 -37.29 -5.63 6.21
CA GLY A 134 -37.35 -7.03 6.63
C GLY A 134 -36.08 -7.58 7.30
N SER A 135 -35.00 -6.82 7.42
CA SER A 135 -33.79 -7.33 8.08
C SER A 135 -32.80 -6.25 8.50
N ASP A 136 -32.10 -6.49 9.57
CA ASP A 136 -30.92 -5.74 10.03
C ASP A 136 -29.66 -6.59 9.89
N MET A 137 -28.55 -6.00 9.47
CA MET A 137 -27.29 -6.71 9.34
C MET A 137 -26.14 -5.85 9.86
N VAL A 138 -25.28 -6.48 10.66
CA VAL A 138 -23.99 -5.93 11.08
C VAL A 138 -22.89 -6.83 10.53
N GLU A 139 -21.90 -6.23 9.93
CA GLU A 139 -20.70 -6.92 9.48
C GLU A 139 -19.46 -6.18 9.98
N VAL A 140 -18.49 -6.91 10.51
CA VAL A 140 -17.19 -6.38 10.92
C VAL A 140 -16.12 -7.22 10.25
N SER A 141 -15.15 -6.58 9.61
CA SER A 141 -14.01 -7.27 9.01
C SER A 141 -12.70 -6.64 9.44
N TYR A 142 -11.67 -7.49 9.60
CA TYR A 142 -10.31 -7.08 9.89
C TYR A 142 -9.35 -7.78 8.95
N ALA A 143 -8.54 -7.01 8.23
CA ALA A 143 -7.59 -7.53 7.25
C ALA A 143 -6.17 -7.13 7.60
N ILE A 144 -5.24 -8.11 7.55
CA ILE A 144 -3.82 -7.94 7.83
C ILE A 144 -3.02 -8.23 6.56
N PRO A 145 -2.10 -7.34 6.14
CA PRO A 145 -1.20 -7.63 5.03
C PRO A 145 -0.19 -8.72 5.43
N LEU A 146 0.02 -9.69 4.54
CA LEU A 146 0.96 -10.80 4.76
C LEU A 146 2.31 -10.55 4.10
N ASN A 147 2.32 -9.81 3.00
CA ASN A 147 3.53 -9.60 2.20
C ASN A 147 3.49 -8.27 1.43
N SER A 148 4.64 -7.92 0.85
CA SER A 148 4.80 -6.70 0.03
C SER A 148 4.11 -6.76 -1.34
N SER A 149 3.57 -7.91 -1.72
CA SER A 149 2.81 -8.11 -2.97
C SER A 149 1.29 -8.01 -2.76
N ASN A 150 0.86 -7.34 -1.68
CA ASN A 150 -0.55 -7.13 -1.30
C ASN A 150 -1.36 -8.40 -1.00
N GLY A 151 -0.69 -9.52 -0.70
CA GLY A 151 -1.35 -10.67 -0.07
C GLY A 151 -1.87 -10.26 1.31
N ARG A 152 -3.12 -10.63 1.64
CA ARG A 152 -3.73 -10.33 2.95
C ARG A 152 -4.57 -11.47 3.45
N ILE A 153 -4.70 -11.58 4.77
CA ILE A 153 -5.71 -12.40 5.44
C ILE A 153 -6.79 -11.47 5.94
N GLU A 154 -8.05 -11.85 5.71
CA GLU A 154 -9.21 -11.15 6.21
C GLU A 154 -10.05 -12.09 7.07
N LEU A 155 -10.41 -11.61 8.25
CA LEU A 155 -11.37 -12.22 9.16
C LEU A 155 -12.62 -11.36 9.13
N PHE A 156 -13.79 -11.99 8.99
CA PHE A 156 -15.05 -11.28 9.02
C PHE A 156 -16.06 -11.96 9.94
N TYR A 157 -16.89 -11.16 10.57
CA TYR A 157 -18.05 -11.56 11.35
C TYR A 157 -19.29 -10.88 10.76
N ARG A 158 -20.35 -11.64 10.55
CA ARG A 158 -21.62 -11.13 10.07
C ARG A 158 -22.76 -11.66 10.93
N HIS A 159 -23.57 -10.75 11.40
CA HIS A 159 -24.82 -11.06 12.09
C HIS A 159 -25.99 -10.45 11.33
N ARG A 160 -27.08 -11.22 11.18
CA ARG A 160 -28.30 -10.79 10.51
C ARG A 160 -29.51 -11.21 11.32
N ASP A 161 -30.36 -10.24 11.60
CA ASP A 161 -31.69 -10.45 12.16
C ASP A 161 -32.73 -10.25 11.06
N ASN A 162 -33.65 -11.21 10.91
CA ASN A 162 -34.80 -11.12 10.03
C ASN A 162 -36.03 -10.79 10.87
N LYS A 163 -36.79 -9.80 10.43
CA LYS A 163 -38.03 -9.32 11.05
C LYS A 163 -39.24 -10.09 10.53
#